data_4a83a777cd66adf941b010506ef28a46
#
_entry.id   4a83a777cd66adf941b010506ef28a46
#
_cell.length_a   1.000
_cell.length_b   1.000
_cell.length_c   1.000
_cell.angle_alpha   90.00
_cell.angle_beta   90.00
_cell.angle_gamma   90.00
#
_symmetry.space_group_name_H-M   'P 1'
#
loop_
_entity.id
_entity.type
_entity.pdbx_description
1 polymer ?
#
loop_
_entity_poly.entity_id
_entity_poly.type
_entity_poly.pdbx_seq_one_letter_code
_entity_poly.pdbx_strand_id
1 'polypeptide(L)'
;MKKLIKRREIPIGNSVSNHPLLDRLYRARHIQNTEELDRTLKSMLNPNQLYGIEQAVNLLVEAYQQQQKIVIVGDFDADGATSTALSVLALRQLGFADIDYLVPNRFEQGYGLSIPVAEMAIEKGVQLLMTVDNGVSSFDGVAFLKEKGVRVLVTDHHLPPETLPLADAIINPNLSQCGFPSKSLAGVGVAFYLMLAVRAKFRELGIFTAETQPNFTDLLDLVALGTVADVVPLDQNNRILAYQGLMRIRARRCRPGIVALAEVANRNVEQFTSSDLGFCIGPRLNAAGRLDNMSIGVELLLADDMLKARELALDLDQLNQTRKEIEAGMKLEALEICQNLTALFKELPSGITLYQPNWHQGVLGIVSSRIKEQYHRPVIAFAKDGEGILKGSARSIEGLHMRDVLERIHSQHPNMILKFGGHAMAAGLSLREEHFDDFQHIFNQTVADWLDEEHLQGVIWTDGELNSNEFNLETAELIKSAGPWGQAFPEPCFDGEFKILDQRAIGQNQNHLKMLVEPKQGGSLLDAVAFNIDTRLYPDLSIKQARFAYKLDVNEFRGNRNVQLLVEYIEAIDE
;
A
#
# COMPACT_ATOMS: atom_id res chain seq x y z
N MET A 1 -16.03 15.19 12.87
CA MET A 1 -15.06 16.29 12.94
C MET A 1 -15.15 17.10 11.65
N LYS A 2 -15.19 18.43 11.73
CA LYS A 2 -15.26 19.28 10.54
C LYS A 2 -13.90 19.25 9.84
N LYS A 3 -13.88 18.90 8.54
CA LYS A 3 -12.69 18.93 7.70
C LYS A 3 -12.69 20.19 6.84
N LEU A 4 -11.51 20.67 6.43
CA LEU A 4 -11.39 21.76 5.49
C LEU A 4 -11.30 21.22 4.07
N ILE A 5 -12.05 21.79 3.15
CA ILE A 5 -11.89 21.55 1.72
C ILE A 5 -10.89 22.58 1.19
N LYS A 6 -9.70 22.14 0.77
CA LYS A 6 -8.67 22.98 0.15
C LYS A 6 -8.45 22.53 -1.29
N ARG A 7 -8.29 23.48 -2.21
CA ARG A 7 -7.99 23.19 -3.61
C ARG A 7 -6.47 23.09 -3.81
N ARG A 8 -6.05 22.11 -4.60
CA ARG A 8 -4.64 21.96 -4.99
C ARG A 8 -4.20 23.15 -5.79
N GLU A 9 -2.99 23.63 -5.55
CA GLU A 9 -2.37 24.65 -6.37
C GLU A 9 -1.99 24.06 -7.73
N ILE A 10 -2.18 24.84 -8.77
CA ILE A 10 -1.77 24.49 -10.13
C ILE A 10 -0.51 25.32 -10.42
N PRO A 11 0.68 24.70 -10.49
CA PRO A 11 1.91 25.41 -10.79
C PRO A 11 1.80 26.16 -12.13
N ILE A 12 2.38 27.34 -12.21
CA ILE A 12 2.50 28.10 -13.47
C ILE A 12 3.48 27.35 -14.38
N GLY A 13 3.09 27.08 -15.63
CA GLY A 13 3.93 26.35 -16.57
C GLY A 13 3.23 26.11 -17.90
N ASN A 14 3.92 25.41 -18.80
CA ASN A 14 3.35 25.00 -20.08
C ASN A 14 2.25 23.94 -19.89
N SER A 15 1.34 23.87 -20.85
CA SER A 15 0.35 22.81 -20.90
C SER A 15 1.03 21.46 -21.13
N VAL A 16 0.57 20.43 -20.39
CA VAL A 16 1.07 19.06 -20.46
C VAL A 16 0.05 18.10 -21.09
N SER A 17 -1.15 18.60 -21.41
CA SER A 17 -2.21 17.84 -22.10
C SER A 17 -3.05 18.75 -22.98
N ASN A 18 -3.48 18.25 -24.14
CA ASN A 18 -4.41 18.96 -25.01
C ASN A 18 -5.84 19.04 -24.44
N HIS A 19 -6.19 18.20 -23.47
CA HIS A 19 -7.48 18.25 -22.81
C HIS A 19 -7.43 19.16 -21.58
N PRO A 20 -8.22 20.25 -21.50
CA PRO A 20 -8.10 21.24 -20.42
C PRO A 20 -8.25 20.65 -19.01
N LEU A 21 -9.20 19.72 -18.81
CA LEU A 21 -9.38 19.04 -17.53
C LEU A 21 -8.14 18.22 -17.17
N LEU A 22 -7.61 17.40 -18.09
CA LEU A 22 -6.42 16.59 -17.82
C LEU A 22 -5.18 17.45 -17.60
N ASP A 23 -5.02 18.55 -18.31
CA ASP A 23 -3.94 19.52 -18.10
C ASP A 23 -3.97 20.04 -16.66
N ARG A 24 -5.15 20.48 -16.20
CA ARG A 24 -5.37 20.93 -14.81
C ARG A 24 -4.99 19.83 -13.80
N LEU A 25 -5.49 18.62 -14.01
CA LEU A 25 -5.28 17.48 -13.08
C LEU A 25 -3.80 17.08 -13.00
N TYR A 26 -3.12 16.98 -14.13
CA TYR A 26 -1.71 16.57 -14.17
C TYR A 26 -0.78 17.64 -13.60
N ARG A 27 -1.02 18.91 -13.92
CA ARG A 27 -0.23 20.03 -13.35
C ARG A 27 -0.42 20.16 -11.85
N ALA A 28 -1.64 19.93 -11.34
CA ALA A 28 -1.90 19.87 -9.89
C ALA A 28 -1.17 18.69 -9.20
N ARG A 29 -0.62 17.74 -9.97
CA ARG A 29 0.25 16.62 -9.51
C ARG A 29 1.71 16.84 -9.90
N HIS A 30 2.07 18.10 -10.16
CA HIS A 30 3.44 18.53 -10.46
C HIS A 30 4.06 17.94 -11.74
N ILE A 31 3.25 17.44 -12.67
CA ILE A 31 3.72 17.06 -14.00
C ILE A 31 4.14 18.34 -14.75
N GLN A 32 5.37 18.34 -15.28
CA GLN A 32 5.98 19.51 -15.89
C GLN A 32 6.05 19.45 -17.42
N ASN A 33 6.05 18.22 -17.98
CA ASN A 33 6.17 17.99 -19.42
C ASN A 33 5.39 16.72 -19.83
N THR A 34 5.17 16.57 -21.13
CA THR A 34 4.42 15.45 -21.71
C THR A 34 5.16 14.12 -21.62
N GLU A 35 6.50 14.14 -21.56
CA GLU A 35 7.33 12.94 -21.42
C GLU A 35 7.09 12.21 -20.10
N GLU A 36 6.77 12.93 -19.05
CA GLU A 36 6.41 12.35 -17.76
C GLU A 36 5.08 11.57 -17.77
N LEU A 37 4.25 11.81 -18.79
CA LEU A 37 3.00 11.08 -19.02
C LEU A 37 3.17 9.86 -19.94
N ASP A 38 4.37 9.63 -20.47
CA ASP A 38 4.65 8.42 -21.26
C ASP A 38 4.57 7.17 -20.37
N ARG A 39 3.71 6.24 -20.76
CA ARG A 39 3.45 4.97 -20.07
C ARG A 39 3.95 3.76 -20.86
N THR A 40 4.80 3.99 -21.85
CA THR A 40 5.40 2.93 -22.65
C THR A 40 6.60 2.31 -21.95
N LEU A 41 6.87 1.02 -22.21
CA LEU A 41 8.03 0.31 -21.64
C LEU A 41 9.38 0.89 -22.10
N LYS A 42 9.39 1.68 -23.18
CA LYS A 42 10.61 2.34 -23.67
C LYS A 42 11.13 3.40 -22.72
N SER A 43 10.24 4.00 -21.94
CA SER A 43 10.57 5.05 -20.97
C SER A 43 10.88 4.52 -19.57
N MET A 44 10.91 3.20 -19.40
CA MET A 44 11.42 2.59 -18.16
C MET A 44 12.89 2.94 -17.93
N LEU A 45 13.24 3.08 -16.65
CA LEU A 45 14.63 3.32 -16.25
C LEU A 45 15.51 2.12 -16.58
N ASN A 46 16.81 2.38 -16.77
CA ASN A 46 17.78 1.32 -17.05
C ASN A 46 18.17 0.57 -15.76
N PRO A 47 18.05 -0.77 -15.70
CA PRO A 47 18.48 -1.58 -14.57
C PRO A 47 19.92 -1.31 -14.10
N ASN A 48 20.83 -1.01 -15.03
CA ASN A 48 22.25 -0.79 -14.74
C ASN A 48 22.51 0.48 -13.88
N GLN A 49 21.52 1.32 -13.65
CA GLN A 49 21.62 2.47 -12.74
C GLN A 49 21.42 2.11 -11.27
N LEU A 50 20.92 0.89 -10.97
CA LEU A 50 20.83 0.39 -9.60
C LEU A 50 22.22 0.03 -9.07
N TYR A 51 22.58 0.63 -7.93
CA TYR A 51 23.84 0.27 -7.26
C TYR A 51 23.79 -1.20 -6.81
N GLY A 52 24.91 -1.90 -6.97
CA GLY A 52 25.03 -3.32 -6.60
C GLY A 52 24.48 -4.30 -7.64
N ILE A 53 23.88 -3.82 -8.74
CA ILE A 53 23.25 -4.68 -9.76
C ILE A 53 24.26 -5.63 -10.43
N GLU A 54 25.46 -5.16 -10.72
CA GLU A 54 26.51 -5.98 -11.38
C GLU A 54 26.97 -7.12 -10.47
N GLN A 55 27.20 -6.84 -9.18
CA GLN A 55 27.57 -7.86 -8.19
C GLN A 55 26.46 -8.91 -8.05
N ALA A 56 25.22 -8.47 -7.97
CA ALA A 56 24.04 -9.35 -7.86
C ALA A 56 23.86 -10.23 -9.10
N VAL A 57 24.03 -9.66 -10.29
CA VAL A 57 23.99 -10.41 -11.56
C VAL A 57 25.08 -11.46 -11.60
N ASN A 58 26.32 -11.11 -11.21
CA ASN A 58 27.45 -12.04 -11.19
C ASN A 58 27.21 -13.20 -10.20
N LEU A 59 26.66 -12.92 -9.01
CA LEU A 59 26.26 -13.98 -8.06
C LEU A 59 25.25 -14.96 -8.66
N LEU A 60 24.23 -14.45 -9.35
CA LEU A 60 23.22 -15.30 -9.99
C LEU A 60 23.79 -16.06 -11.20
N VAL A 61 24.69 -15.47 -11.98
CA VAL A 61 25.39 -16.16 -13.08
C VAL A 61 26.22 -17.33 -12.54
N GLU A 62 26.99 -17.11 -11.47
CA GLU A 62 27.77 -18.18 -10.82
C GLU A 62 26.86 -19.26 -10.25
N ALA A 63 25.76 -18.90 -9.59
CA ALA A 63 24.79 -19.85 -9.07
C ALA A 63 24.18 -20.71 -10.20
N TYR A 64 23.88 -20.09 -11.35
CA TYR A 64 23.41 -20.81 -12.53
C TYR A 64 24.44 -21.81 -13.06
N GLN A 65 25.70 -21.36 -13.25
CA GLN A 65 26.79 -22.18 -13.76
C GLN A 65 27.14 -23.37 -12.84
N GLN A 66 27.03 -23.15 -11.53
CA GLN A 66 27.30 -24.15 -10.51
C GLN A 66 26.06 -24.96 -10.10
N GLN A 67 24.91 -24.73 -10.72
CA GLN A 67 23.63 -25.36 -10.39
C GLN A 67 23.28 -25.30 -8.90
N GLN A 68 23.55 -24.14 -8.28
CA GLN A 68 23.34 -23.95 -6.85
C GLN A 68 21.86 -23.85 -6.51
N LYS A 69 21.49 -24.39 -5.33
CA LYS A 69 20.17 -24.21 -4.77
C LYS A 69 19.97 -22.78 -4.29
N ILE A 70 18.97 -22.11 -4.83
CA ILE A 70 18.57 -20.76 -4.44
C ILE A 70 17.33 -20.87 -3.54
N VAL A 71 17.39 -20.22 -2.37
CA VAL A 71 16.21 -20.02 -1.52
C VAL A 71 15.88 -18.54 -1.47
N ILE A 72 14.65 -18.21 -1.85
CA ILE A 72 14.12 -16.84 -1.83
C ILE A 72 13.41 -16.64 -0.51
N VAL A 73 13.76 -15.59 0.24
CA VAL A 73 13.08 -15.19 1.48
C VAL A 73 12.28 -13.92 1.21
N GLY A 74 10.95 -14.06 1.18
CA GLY A 74 10.01 -12.95 0.99
C GLY A 74 9.56 -12.31 2.29
N ASP A 75 8.81 -11.19 2.18
CA ASP A 75 8.06 -10.63 3.30
C ASP A 75 6.62 -11.19 3.33
N PHE A 76 5.93 -10.95 4.43
CA PHE A 76 4.60 -11.50 4.75
C PHE A 76 3.44 -10.60 4.31
N ASP A 77 3.62 -9.73 3.33
CA ASP A 77 2.58 -8.90 2.73
C ASP A 77 2.45 -9.11 1.21
N ALA A 78 1.59 -8.33 0.56
CA ALA A 78 1.33 -8.48 -0.87
C ALA A 78 2.55 -8.15 -1.73
N ASP A 79 3.41 -7.20 -1.33
CA ASP A 79 4.65 -6.89 -2.07
C ASP A 79 5.66 -8.03 -1.92
N GLY A 80 5.87 -8.54 -0.70
CA GLY A 80 6.69 -9.72 -0.46
C GLY A 80 6.22 -10.96 -1.23
N ALA A 81 4.89 -11.21 -1.26
CA ALA A 81 4.32 -12.32 -2.01
C ALA A 81 4.51 -12.18 -3.53
N THR A 82 4.26 -11.00 -4.08
CA THR A 82 4.46 -10.73 -5.52
C THR A 82 5.93 -10.77 -5.90
N SER A 83 6.82 -10.24 -5.05
CA SER A 83 8.28 -10.30 -5.21
C SER A 83 8.79 -11.73 -5.23
N THR A 84 8.31 -12.56 -4.30
CA THR A 84 8.66 -13.99 -4.22
C THR A 84 8.18 -14.73 -5.45
N ALA A 85 6.91 -14.61 -5.82
CA ALA A 85 6.34 -15.27 -6.98
C ALA A 85 7.03 -14.85 -8.28
N LEU A 86 7.29 -13.55 -8.47
CA LEU A 86 8.01 -13.01 -9.61
C LEU A 86 9.41 -13.62 -9.71
N SER A 87 10.15 -13.64 -8.62
CA SER A 87 11.52 -14.15 -8.59
C SER A 87 11.59 -15.65 -8.89
N VAL A 88 10.68 -16.44 -8.31
CA VAL A 88 10.58 -17.89 -8.61
C VAL A 88 10.30 -18.11 -10.09
N LEU A 89 9.30 -17.40 -10.66
CA LEU A 89 8.91 -17.55 -12.06
C LEU A 89 10.02 -17.09 -13.01
N ALA A 90 10.65 -15.95 -12.74
CA ALA A 90 11.71 -15.42 -13.58
C ALA A 90 12.95 -16.33 -13.58
N LEU A 91 13.41 -16.80 -12.41
CA LEU A 91 14.55 -17.70 -12.31
C LEU A 91 14.28 -19.05 -12.99
N ARG A 92 13.05 -19.60 -12.86
CA ARG A 92 12.64 -20.82 -13.60
C ARG A 92 12.70 -20.59 -15.11
N GLN A 93 12.17 -19.45 -15.61
CA GLN A 93 12.22 -19.12 -17.04
C GLN A 93 13.65 -18.88 -17.53
N LEU A 94 14.56 -18.44 -16.67
CA LEU A 94 15.98 -18.32 -16.97
C LEU A 94 16.74 -19.66 -16.96
N GLY A 95 16.09 -20.75 -16.52
CA GLY A 95 16.65 -22.09 -16.54
C GLY A 95 17.42 -22.49 -15.27
N PHE A 96 17.20 -21.80 -14.15
CA PHE A 96 17.73 -22.24 -12.85
C PHE A 96 17.02 -23.53 -12.42
N ALA A 97 17.76 -24.53 -11.98
CA ALA A 97 17.24 -25.89 -11.76
C ALA A 97 16.60 -26.08 -10.37
N ASP A 98 17.19 -25.49 -9.33
CA ASP A 98 16.77 -25.72 -7.93
C ASP A 98 16.45 -24.39 -7.22
N ILE A 99 15.16 -24.07 -7.18
CA ILE A 99 14.65 -22.83 -6.59
C ILE A 99 13.57 -23.20 -5.60
N ASP A 100 13.71 -22.69 -4.38
CA ASP A 100 12.74 -22.80 -3.31
C ASP A 100 12.50 -21.43 -2.70
N TYR A 101 11.48 -21.29 -1.84
CA TYR A 101 11.20 -20.05 -1.14
C TYR A 101 10.76 -20.28 0.31
N LEU A 102 10.87 -19.23 1.10
CA LEU A 102 10.39 -19.13 2.48
C LEU A 102 9.70 -17.79 2.65
N VAL A 103 8.60 -17.80 3.38
CA VAL A 103 7.96 -16.59 3.88
C VAL A 103 7.87 -16.71 5.40
N PRO A 104 8.48 -15.79 6.16
CA PRO A 104 8.43 -15.86 7.62
C PRO A 104 7.02 -15.61 8.14
N ASN A 105 6.64 -16.34 9.19
CA ASN A 105 5.45 -16.03 9.96
C ASN A 105 5.80 -14.91 10.96
N ARG A 106 5.10 -13.76 10.87
CA ARG A 106 5.37 -12.58 11.70
C ARG A 106 5.24 -12.84 13.22
N PHE A 107 4.46 -13.84 13.60
CA PHE A 107 4.20 -14.15 15.00
C PHE A 107 5.26 -15.08 15.59
N GLU A 108 5.90 -15.92 14.78
CA GLU A 108 6.85 -16.94 15.20
C GLU A 108 8.31 -16.55 14.92
N GLN A 109 8.60 -16.10 13.67
CA GLN A 109 9.95 -15.79 13.23
C GLN A 109 10.26 -14.27 13.19
N GLY A 110 9.24 -13.42 13.31
CA GLY A 110 9.39 -11.97 13.23
C GLY A 110 9.47 -11.45 11.79
N TYR A 111 10.17 -10.32 11.60
CA TYR A 111 10.29 -9.64 10.32
C TYR A 111 11.60 -9.99 9.61
N GLY A 112 11.50 -10.26 8.30
CA GLY A 112 12.63 -10.38 7.41
C GLY A 112 13.51 -11.61 7.66
N LEU A 113 14.77 -11.51 7.26
CA LEU A 113 15.77 -12.56 7.42
C LEU A 113 16.32 -12.58 8.87
N SER A 114 15.58 -13.19 9.78
CA SER A 114 16.01 -13.47 11.16
C SER A 114 16.84 -14.76 11.24
N ILE A 115 17.48 -15.03 12.40
CA ILE A 115 18.22 -16.29 12.62
C ILE A 115 17.30 -17.51 12.43
N PRO A 116 16.07 -17.60 13.00
CA PRO A 116 15.18 -18.73 12.75
C PRO A 116 14.85 -18.94 11.26
N VAL A 117 14.66 -17.88 10.49
CA VAL A 117 14.44 -17.98 9.03
C VAL A 117 15.71 -18.47 8.31
N ALA A 118 16.88 -18.02 8.75
CA ALA A 118 18.16 -18.47 8.21
C ALA A 118 18.40 -19.97 8.50
N GLU A 119 18.03 -20.44 9.69
CA GLU A 119 18.07 -21.88 10.06
C GLU A 119 17.16 -22.72 9.15
N MET A 120 15.92 -22.27 8.92
CA MET A 120 14.99 -22.92 7.98
C MET A 120 15.57 -22.99 6.55
N ALA A 121 16.29 -21.94 6.12
CA ALA A 121 16.94 -21.94 4.81
C ALA A 121 18.11 -22.96 4.75
N ILE A 122 18.90 -23.08 5.81
CA ILE A 122 19.95 -24.11 5.94
C ILE A 122 19.35 -25.53 5.86
N GLU A 123 18.24 -25.77 6.55
CA GLU A 123 17.55 -27.08 6.48
C GLU A 123 17.08 -27.42 5.06
N LYS A 124 16.72 -26.41 4.26
CA LYS A 124 16.41 -26.59 2.83
C LYS A 124 17.65 -26.83 1.94
N GLY A 125 18.86 -26.73 2.49
CA GLY A 125 20.10 -26.93 1.74
C GLY A 125 20.51 -25.73 0.87
N VAL A 126 20.21 -24.51 1.29
CA VAL A 126 20.51 -23.26 0.58
C VAL A 126 22.01 -23.10 0.31
N GLN A 127 22.37 -22.65 -0.88
CA GLN A 127 23.72 -22.26 -1.28
C GLN A 127 23.84 -20.78 -1.62
N LEU A 128 22.77 -20.22 -2.21
CA LEU A 128 22.57 -18.79 -2.37
C LEU A 128 21.21 -18.41 -1.80
N LEU A 129 21.20 -17.58 -0.78
CA LEU A 129 19.95 -17.00 -0.27
C LEU A 129 19.73 -15.65 -0.93
N MET A 130 18.51 -15.41 -1.41
CA MET A 130 18.08 -14.12 -1.96
C MET A 130 16.91 -13.61 -1.14
N THR A 131 17.03 -12.42 -0.53
CA THR A 131 15.87 -11.75 0.06
C THR A 131 15.15 -10.91 -0.99
N VAL A 132 13.83 -10.80 -0.86
CA VAL A 132 13.00 -9.90 -1.65
C VAL A 132 12.07 -9.14 -0.72
N ASP A 133 12.02 -7.81 -0.89
CA ASP A 133 11.22 -6.91 -0.06
C ASP A 133 11.60 -6.90 1.43
N ASN A 134 12.81 -7.34 1.74
CA ASN A 134 13.39 -7.29 3.08
C ASN A 134 14.90 -7.50 3.02
N GLY A 135 15.56 -7.36 4.15
CA GLY A 135 16.95 -7.79 4.32
C GLY A 135 17.95 -6.66 4.53
N VAL A 136 17.65 -5.40 4.17
CA VAL A 136 18.61 -4.29 4.32
C VAL A 136 18.99 -4.02 5.78
N SER A 137 18.19 -4.49 6.74
CA SER A 137 18.44 -4.40 8.20
C SER A 137 18.64 -5.77 8.87
N SER A 138 18.82 -6.84 8.11
CA SER A 138 18.89 -8.22 8.62
C SER A 138 20.32 -8.63 8.99
N PHE A 139 20.96 -7.93 9.92
CA PHE A 139 22.37 -8.15 10.32
C PHE A 139 22.64 -9.56 10.83
N ASP A 140 21.84 -10.02 11.80
CA ASP A 140 22.06 -11.30 12.48
C ASP A 140 21.83 -12.49 11.54
N GLY A 141 20.77 -12.45 10.74
CA GLY A 141 20.47 -13.51 9.77
C GLY A 141 21.53 -13.60 8.66
N VAL A 142 22.00 -12.45 8.14
CA VAL A 142 23.08 -12.40 7.16
C VAL A 142 24.38 -12.94 7.76
N ALA A 143 24.78 -12.48 8.96
CA ALA A 143 25.99 -12.93 9.62
C ALA A 143 25.97 -14.45 9.86
N PHE A 144 24.84 -14.97 10.36
CA PHE A 144 24.65 -16.40 10.60
C PHE A 144 24.84 -17.24 9.32
N LEU A 145 24.22 -16.82 8.21
CA LEU A 145 24.37 -17.53 6.92
C LEU A 145 25.80 -17.47 6.38
N LYS A 146 26.47 -16.32 6.51
CA LYS A 146 27.87 -16.16 6.10
C LYS A 146 28.80 -17.08 6.89
N GLU A 147 28.60 -17.23 8.20
CA GLU A 147 29.34 -18.19 9.03
C GLU A 147 29.13 -19.66 8.59
N LYS A 148 27.96 -19.96 8.02
CA LYS A 148 27.65 -21.29 7.45
C LYS A 148 28.13 -21.46 6.00
N GLY A 149 28.79 -20.47 5.42
CA GLY A 149 29.31 -20.52 4.05
C GLY A 149 28.25 -20.29 2.96
N VAL A 150 27.06 -19.82 3.32
CA VAL A 150 25.98 -19.46 2.38
C VAL A 150 26.21 -18.05 1.87
N ARG A 151 26.08 -17.86 0.55
CA ARG A 151 26.08 -16.52 -0.03
C ARG A 151 24.73 -15.85 0.12
N VAL A 152 24.74 -14.53 0.31
CA VAL A 152 23.50 -13.74 0.55
C VAL A 152 23.40 -12.58 -0.44
N LEU A 153 22.31 -12.55 -1.17
CA LEU A 153 21.89 -11.45 -2.04
C LEU A 153 20.68 -10.77 -1.43
N VAL A 154 20.80 -9.50 -1.09
CA VAL A 154 19.67 -8.69 -0.57
C VAL A 154 19.07 -7.86 -1.69
N THR A 155 17.74 -7.99 -1.91
CA THR A 155 16.96 -7.04 -2.69
C THR A 155 15.87 -6.46 -1.80
N ASP A 156 15.87 -5.15 -1.66
CA ASP A 156 15.00 -4.43 -0.74
C ASP A 156 14.72 -3.02 -1.24
N HIS A 157 13.74 -2.35 -0.68
CA HIS A 157 13.43 -0.95 -0.97
C HIS A 157 13.22 -0.12 0.31
N HIS A 158 13.22 -0.74 1.47
CA HIS A 158 13.11 -0.05 2.76
C HIS A 158 14.29 0.89 2.99
N LEU A 159 14.09 1.91 3.83
CA LEU A 159 15.16 2.84 4.17
C LEU A 159 16.30 2.10 4.88
N PRO A 160 17.54 2.22 4.34
CA PRO A 160 18.67 1.51 4.91
C PRO A 160 19.10 2.13 6.26
N PRO A 161 19.63 1.33 7.18
CA PRO A 161 20.31 1.83 8.38
C PRO A 161 21.64 2.49 8.02
N GLU A 162 22.30 3.14 8.99
CA GLU A 162 23.62 3.78 8.79
C GLU A 162 24.70 2.79 8.32
N THR A 163 24.67 1.58 8.86
CA THR A 163 25.55 0.48 8.45
C THR A 163 24.73 -0.61 7.77
N LEU A 164 25.31 -1.31 6.83
CA LEU A 164 24.64 -2.37 6.08
C LEU A 164 25.07 -3.76 6.55
N PRO A 165 24.23 -4.80 6.45
CA PRO A 165 24.65 -6.17 6.68
C PRO A 165 25.72 -6.60 5.65
N LEU A 166 26.62 -7.52 6.04
CA LEU A 166 27.73 -8.00 5.22
C LEU A 166 27.28 -9.04 4.18
N ALA A 167 26.22 -8.74 3.42
CA ALA A 167 25.76 -9.55 2.31
C ALA A 167 26.75 -9.49 1.12
N ASP A 168 26.72 -10.50 0.24
CA ASP A 168 27.60 -10.56 -0.94
C ASP A 168 27.19 -9.54 -2.01
N ALA A 169 25.91 -9.18 -2.08
CA ALA A 169 25.42 -8.02 -2.82
C ALA A 169 24.14 -7.47 -2.17
N ILE A 170 23.94 -6.17 -2.31
CA ILE A 170 22.72 -5.47 -1.84
C ILE A 170 22.24 -4.57 -2.97
N ILE A 171 20.99 -4.77 -3.37
CA ILE A 171 20.26 -3.88 -4.28
C ILE A 171 19.16 -3.20 -3.50
N ASN A 172 19.24 -1.88 -3.39
CA ASN A 172 18.19 -1.06 -2.81
C ASN A 172 18.29 0.36 -3.40
N PRO A 173 17.24 0.90 -4.01
CA PRO A 173 17.26 2.23 -4.61
C PRO A 173 17.51 3.35 -3.59
N ASN A 174 17.28 3.09 -2.29
CA ASN A 174 17.42 4.05 -1.20
C ASN A 174 18.83 4.09 -0.57
N LEU A 175 19.78 3.25 -1.06
CA LEU A 175 21.17 3.39 -0.65
C LEU A 175 21.72 4.76 -1.06
N SER A 176 22.52 5.38 -0.19
CA SER A 176 23.08 6.72 -0.42
C SER A 176 23.91 6.83 -1.69
N GLN A 177 24.61 5.75 -2.06
CA GLN A 177 25.43 5.65 -3.27
C GLN A 177 24.66 5.23 -4.52
N CYS A 178 23.35 4.91 -4.40
CA CYS A 178 22.55 4.49 -5.53
C CYS A 178 22.10 5.69 -6.38
N GLY A 179 22.49 5.70 -7.66
CA GLY A 179 22.12 6.73 -8.63
C GLY A 179 20.79 6.48 -9.35
N PHE A 180 20.05 5.42 -9.01
CA PHE A 180 18.77 5.11 -9.64
C PHE A 180 17.74 6.21 -9.37
N PRO A 181 17.13 6.81 -10.41
CA PRO A 181 16.29 7.99 -10.24
C PRO A 181 15.02 7.74 -9.43
N SER A 182 14.37 6.58 -9.58
CA SER A 182 13.17 6.22 -8.82
C SER A 182 13.55 5.65 -7.46
N LYS A 183 13.37 6.43 -6.40
CA LYS A 183 13.58 5.99 -5.01
C LYS A 183 12.37 5.28 -4.44
N SER A 184 11.29 5.21 -5.20
CA SER A 184 9.98 4.74 -4.78
C SER A 184 9.62 3.36 -5.34
N LEU A 185 10.59 2.59 -5.86
CA LEU A 185 10.29 1.21 -6.26
C LEU A 185 9.77 0.42 -5.07
N ALA A 186 8.73 -0.39 -5.29
CA ALA A 186 8.35 -1.47 -4.37
C ALA A 186 9.35 -2.63 -4.45
N GLY A 187 9.34 -3.54 -3.47
CA GLY A 187 10.21 -4.71 -3.46
C GLY A 187 10.10 -5.54 -4.74
N VAL A 188 8.88 -5.75 -5.25
CA VAL A 188 8.64 -6.43 -6.54
C VAL A 188 9.25 -5.70 -7.73
N GLY A 189 9.28 -4.37 -7.69
CA GLY A 189 9.95 -3.56 -8.71
C GLY A 189 11.46 -3.77 -8.70
N VAL A 190 12.08 -3.79 -7.53
CA VAL A 190 13.52 -4.08 -7.38
C VAL A 190 13.85 -5.48 -7.90
N ALA A 191 13.09 -6.49 -7.51
CA ALA A 191 13.25 -7.86 -8.00
C ALA A 191 13.09 -7.94 -9.54
N PHE A 192 12.09 -7.25 -10.10
CA PHE A 192 11.87 -7.21 -11.54
C PHE A 192 13.06 -6.61 -12.29
N TYR A 193 13.60 -5.49 -11.83
CA TYR A 193 14.79 -4.86 -12.42
C TYR A 193 16.02 -5.76 -12.36
N LEU A 194 16.22 -6.50 -11.26
CA LEU A 194 17.29 -7.50 -11.17
C LEU A 194 17.12 -8.59 -12.22
N MET A 195 15.89 -9.14 -12.37
CA MET A 195 15.65 -10.21 -13.35
C MET A 195 15.86 -9.73 -14.79
N LEU A 196 15.53 -8.47 -15.09
CA LEU A 196 15.84 -7.85 -16.39
C LEU A 196 17.35 -7.79 -16.64
N ALA A 197 18.14 -7.43 -15.63
CA ALA A 197 19.59 -7.36 -15.74
C ALA A 197 20.22 -8.75 -15.91
N VAL A 198 19.74 -9.76 -15.18
CA VAL A 198 20.19 -11.16 -15.33
C VAL A 198 19.88 -11.68 -16.74
N ARG A 199 18.68 -11.44 -17.24
CA ARG A 199 18.29 -11.80 -18.61
C ARG A 199 19.19 -11.15 -19.66
N ALA A 200 19.52 -9.86 -19.49
CA ALA A 200 20.43 -9.15 -20.37
C ALA A 200 21.82 -9.78 -20.34
N LYS A 201 22.33 -10.13 -19.16
CA LYS A 201 23.63 -10.81 -19.00
C LYS A 201 23.65 -12.21 -19.64
N PHE A 202 22.59 -12.98 -19.47
CA PHE A 202 22.46 -14.31 -20.11
C PHE A 202 22.46 -14.22 -21.64
N ARG A 203 21.90 -13.13 -22.19
CA ARG A 203 22.01 -12.86 -23.63
C ARG A 203 23.44 -12.50 -24.05
N GLU A 204 24.15 -11.68 -23.27
CA GLU A 204 25.59 -11.39 -23.53
C GLU A 204 26.44 -12.64 -23.48
N LEU A 205 26.16 -13.58 -22.59
CA LEU A 205 26.83 -14.85 -22.46
C LEU A 205 26.42 -15.89 -23.53
N GLY A 206 25.48 -15.55 -24.42
CA GLY A 206 25.00 -16.44 -25.47
C GLY A 206 24.11 -17.59 -24.99
N ILE A 207 23.62 -17.53 -23.72
CA ILE A 207 22.65 -18.51 -23.18
C ILE A 207 21.30 -18.36 -23.88
N PHE A 208 20.91 -17.11 -24.20
CA PHE A 208 19.73 -16.77 -24.97
C PHE A 208 20.07 -15.88 -26.17
N THR A 209 19.26 -15.99 -27.21
CA THR A 209 19.20 -15.00 -28.29
C THR A 209 18.06 -14.01 -28.03
N ALA A 210 17.91 -13.01 -28.90
CA ALA A 210 16.78 -12.08 -28.83
C ALA A 210 15.41 -12.80 -28.97
N GLU A 211 15.38 -13.91 -29.72
CA GLU A 211 14.17 -14.69 -30.00
C GLU A 211 13.85 -15.73 -28.92
N THR A 212 14.89 -16.27 -28.23
CA THR A 212 14.73 -17.36 -27.25
C THR A 212 14.72 -16.89 -25.81
N GLN A 213 15.06 -15.61 -25.53
CA GLN A 213 15.02 -15.07 -24.18
C GLN A 213 13.59 -15.03 -23.62
N PRO A 214 13.40 -15.25 -22.30
CA PRO A 214 12.08 -15.19 -21.70
C PRO A 214 11.48 -13.78 -21.77
N ASN A 215 10.16 -13.72 -21.97
CA ASN A 215 9.41 -12.47 -22.04
C ASN A 215 8.93 -12.04 -20.65
N PHE A 216 9.71 -11.25 -19.94
CA PHE A 216 9.35 -10.79 -18.58
C PHE A 216 8.24 -9.73 -18.54
N THR A 217 7.77 -9.25 -19.70
CA THR A 217 6.58 -8.41 -19.69
C THR A 217 5.34 -9.17 -19.19
N ASP A 218 5.35 -10.50 -19.23
CA ASP A 218 4.27 -11.34 -18.71
C ASP A 218 4.24 -11.39 -17.17
N LEU A 219 5.27 -10.85 -16.50
CA LEU A 219 5.34 -10.72 -15.04
C LEU A 219 4.91 -9.33 -14.52
N LEU A 220 4.55 -8.41 -15.42
CA LEU A 220 4.17 -7.04 -15.04
C LEU A 220 2.82 -6.98 -14.31
N ASP A 221 2.00 -7.99 -14.39
CA ASP A 221 0.79 -8.14 -13.57
C ASP A 221 1.14 -8.23 -12.08
N LEU A 222 2.19 -9.00 -11.72
CA LEU A 222 2.73 -9.08 -10.35
C LEU A 222 3.36 -7.76 -9.92
N VAL A 223 4.13 -7.13 -10.82
CA VAL A 223 4.78 -5.84 -10.53
C VAL A 223 3.74 -4.76 -10.25
N ALA A 224 2.67 -4.68 -11.05
CA ALA A 224 1.60 -3.73 -10.81
C ALA A 224 0.89 -3.99 -9.47
N LEU A 225 0.62 -5.26 -9.17
CA LEU A 225 -0.07 -5.64 -7.94
C LEU A 225 0.75 -5.27 -6.70
N GLY A 226 2.03 -5.68 -6.62
CA GLY A 226 2.89 -5.36 -5.47
C GLY A 226 3.12 -3.85 -5.33
N THR A 227 3.45 -3.15 -6.43
CA THR A 227 3.67 -1.70 -6.43
C THR A 227 2.47 -0.92 -5.88
N VAL A 228 1.25 -1.30 -6.28
CA VAL A 228 0.04 -0.61 -5.81
C VAL A 228 -0.33 -1.02 -4.39
N ALA A 229 -0.18 -2.31 -4.05
CA ALA A 229 -0.55 -2.84 -2.73
C ALA A 229 0.37 -2.33 -1.61
N ASP A 230 1.65 -2.09 -1.91
CA ASP A 230 2.62 -1.51 -0.97
C ASP A 230 2.46 0.01 -0.77
N VAL A 231 1.61 0.65 -1.59
CA VAL A 231 1.28 2.08 -1.47
C VAL A 231 2.52 2.97 -1.67
N VAL A 232 3.50 2.54 -2.45
CA VAL A 232 4.64 3.39 -2.81
C VAL A 232 4.23 4.57 -3.70
N PRO A 233 4.94 5.71 -3.65
CA PRO A 233 4.70 6.83 -4.54
C PRO A 233 4.70 6.39 -6.02
N LEU A 234 3.66 6.78 -6.75
CA LEU A 234 3.55 6.54 -8.18
C LEU A 234 4.32 7.61 -8.97
N ASP A 235 5.64 7.61 -8.86
CA ASP A 235 6.50 8.39 -9.75
C ASP A 235 6.36 7.91 -11.21
N GLN A 236 7.04 8.54 -12.14
CA GLN A 236 6.92 8.19 -13.56
C GLN A 236 7.20 6.72 -13.81
N ASN A 237 8.27 6.18 -13.24
CA ASN A 237 8.65 4.78 -13.45
C ASN A 237 7.60 3.80 -12.89
N ASN A 238 7.12 4.04 -11.67
CA ASN A 238 6.07 3.23 -11.07
C ASN A 238 4.73 3.35 -11.81
N ARG A 239 4.40 4.53 -12.39
CA ARG A 239 3.22 4.66 -13.26
C ARG A 239 3.34 3.82 -14.53
N ILE A 240 4.53 3.74 -15.14
CA ILE A 240 4.78 2.86 -16.29
C ILE A 240 4.52 1.41 -15.89
N LEU A 241 5.16 0.94 -14.82
CA LEU A 241 5.05 -0.44 -14.35
C LEU A 241 3.60 -0.81 -14.00
N ALA A 242 2.92 0.02 -13.22
CA ALA A 242 1.53 -0.19 -12.83
C ALA A 242 0.58 -0.16 -14.03
N TYR A 243 0.75 0.79 -14.97
CA TYR A 243 -0.07 0.86 -16.17
C TYR A 243 0.10 -0.36 -17.06
N GLN A 244 1.33 -0.77 -17.31
CA GLN A 244 1.63 -1.91 -18.18
C GLN A 244 1.12 -3.23 -17.61
N GLY A 245 1.19 -3.40 -16.27
CA GLY A 245 0.60 -4.55 -15.61
C GLY A 245 -0.93 -4.53 -15.65
N LEU A 246 -1.55 -3.38 -15.38
CA LEU A 246 -3.01 -3.23 -15.47
C LEU A 246 -3.54 -3.52 -16.90
N MET A 247 -2.83 -3.08 -17.92
CA MET A 247 -3.21 -3.38 -19.32
C MET A 247 -3.20 -4.88 -19.62
N ARG A 248 -2.25 -5.64 -19.04
CA ARG A 248 -2.20 -7.11 -19.15
C ARG A 248 -3.33 -7.77 -18.40
N ILE A 249 -3.60 -7.33 -17.17
CA ILE A 249 -4.72 -7.82 -16.37
C ILE A 249 -6.04 -7.61 -17.13
N ARG A 250 -6.27 -6.41 -17.66
CA ARG A 250 -7.47 -6.09 -18.47
C ARG A 250 -7.58 -6.93 -19.72
N ALA A 251 -6.46 -7.27 -20.35
CA ALA A 251 -6.42 -8.15 -21.53
C ALA A 251 -6.49 -9.65 -21.18
N ARG A 252 -6.72 -10.01 -19.90
CA ARG A 252 -6.70 -11.40 -19.37
C ARG A 252 -5.40 -12.14 -19.64
N ARG A 253 -4.30 -11.42 -19.80
CA ARG A 253 -2.93 -11.95 -19.90
C ARG A 253 -2.20 -11.77 -18.57
N CYS A 254 -2.74 -12.37 -17.53
CA CYS A 254 -2.23 -12.29 -16.17
C CYS A 254 -2.31 -13.65 -15.46
N ARG A 255 -1.75 -13.72 -14.27
CA ARG A 255 -1.78 -14.94 -13.43
C ARG A 255 -3.21 -15.39 -13.15
N PRO A 256 -3.48 -16.72 -13.21
CA PRO A 256 -4.78 -17.31 -12.80
C PRO A 256 -5.21 -16.84 -11.40
N GLY A 257 -4.25 -16.70 -10.47
CA GLY A 257 -4.51 -16.22 -9.11
C GLY A 257 -5.14 -14.82 -9.06
N ILE A 258 -4.72 -13.89 -9.91
CA ILE A 258 -5.31 -12.54 -9.98
C ILE A 258 -6.74 -12.61 -10.49
N VAL A 259 -7.00 -13.43 -11.52
CA VAL A 259 -8.35 -13.65 -12.04
C VAL A 259 -9.26 -14.27 -10.98
N ALA A 260 -8.78 -15.29 -10.27
CA ALA A 260 -9.53 -15.95 -9.20
C ALA A 260 -9.86 -14.99 -8.04
N LEU A 261 -8.91 -14.15 -7.62
CA LEU A 261 -9.17 -13.11 -6.61
C LEU A 261 -10.20 -12.08 -7.09
N ALA A 262 -10.20 -11.73 -8.37
CA ALA A 262 -11.22 -10.84 -8.94
C ALA A 262 -12.60 -11.50 -8.94
N GLU A 263 -12.69 -12.80 -9.30
CA GLU A 263 -13.94 -13.57 -9.27
C GLU A 263 -14.56 -13.60 -7.85
N VAL A 264 -13.80 -13.95 -6.83
CA VAL A 264 -14.30 -13.96 -5.43
C VAL A 264 -14.63 -12.56 -4.90
N ALA A 265 -14.02 -11.53 -5.47
CA ALA A 265 -14.32 -10.13 -5.16
C ALA A 265 -15.51 -9.58 -5.96
N ASN A 266 -16.12 -10.35 -6.86
CA ASN A 266 -17.16 -9.92 -7.80
C ASN A 266 -16.71 -8.70 -8.65
N ARG A 267 -15.45 -8.73 -9.15
CA ARG A 267 -14.87 -7.67 -9.98
C ARG A 267 -14.53 -8.20 -11.38
N ASN A 268 -14.81 -7.38 -12.38
CA ASN A 268 -14.43 -7.69 -13.76
C ASN A 268 -13.00 -7.20 -14.03
N VAL A 269 -12.08 -8.13 -14.28
CA VAL A 269 -10.66 -7.81 -14.57
C VAL A 269 -10.47 -6.88 -15.75
N GLU A 270 -11.38 -6.92 -16.75
CA GLU A 270 -11.29 -6.08 -17.95
C GLU A 270 -11.47 -4.57 -17.64
N GLN A 271 -12.01 -4.26 -16.46
CA GLN A 271 -12.27 -2.90 -16.03
C GLN A 271 -11.35 -2.46 -14.86
N PHE A 272 -10.37 -3.28 -14.48
CA PHE A 272 -9.50 -3.00 -13.32
C PHE A 272 -8.81 -1.65 -13.41
N THR A 273 -8.75 -1.00 -12.27
CA THR A 273 -7.95 0.18 -12.00
C THR A 273 -6.91 -0.13 -10.93
N SER A 274 -6.01 0.80 -10.67
CA SER A 274 -5.10 0.70 -9.51
C SER A 274 -5.87 0.58 -8.19
N SER A 275 -7.04 1.21 -8.09
CA SER A 275 -7.91 1.10 -6.92
C SER A 275 -8.38 -0.35 -6.67
N ASP A 276 -8.67 -1.13 -7.72
CA ASP A 276 -9.03 -2.54 -7.57
C ASP A 276 -7.85 -3.38 -7.06
N LEU A 277 -6.63 -3.11 -7.52
CA LEU A 277 -5.42 -3.76 -7.01
C LEU A 277 -5.19 -3.42 -5.52
N GLY A 278 -5.28 -2.14 -5.16
CA GLY A 278 -4.99 -1.67 -3.79
C GLY A 278 -6.08 -1.98 -2.77
N PHE A 279 -7.35 -1.94 -3.16
CA PHE A 279 -8.47 -2.08 -2.21
C PHE A 279 -9.27 -3.38 -2.34
N CYS A 280 -9.05 -4.13 -3.43
CA CYS A 280 -9.76 -5.38 -3.67
C CYS A 280 -8.83 -6.60 -3.58
N ILE A 281 -7.76 -6.61 -4.35
CA ILE A 281 -6.83 -7.75 -4.44
C ILE A 281 -5.82 -7.73 -3.29
N GLY A 282 -5.11 -6.62 -3.09
CA GLY A 282 -4.09 -6.46 -2.05
C GLY A 282 -4.55 -6.84 -0.64
N PRO A 283 -5.72 -6.38 -0.16
CA PRO A 283 -6.22 -6.73 1.16
C PRO A 283 -6.49 -8.23 1.39
N ARG A 284 -6.84 -8.99 0.33
CA ARG A 284 -7.03 -10.44 0.40
C ARG A 284 -5.70 -11.16 0.58
N LEU A 285 -4.68 -10.76 -0.17
CA LEU A 285 -3.32 -11.27 0.04
C LEU A 285 -2.80 -10.89 1.43
N ASN A 286 -2.90 -9.62 1.80
CA ASN A 286 -2.42 -9.13 3.10
C ASN A 286 -3.09 -9.80 4.30
N ALA A 287 -4.32 -10.31 4.15
CA ALA A 287 -5.02 -11.01 5.22
C ALA A 287 -4.29 -12.29 5.64
N ALA A 288 -3.68 -13.02 4.71
CA ALA A 288 -2.88 -14.20 5.03
C ALA A 288 -1.71 -13.85 5.98
N GLY A 289 -0.89 -12.87 5.65
CA GLY A 289 0.23 -12.46 6.51
C GLY A 289 -0.17 -11.77 7.82
N ARG A 290 -1.46 -11.47 8.01
CA ARG A 290 -2.00 -10.90 9.26
C ARG A 290 -2.62 -11.93 10.19
N LEU A 291 -3.18 -13.00 9.66
CA LEU A 291 -3.96 -13.99 10.41
C LEU A 291 -3.40 -15.41 10.29
N ASP A 292 -2.59 -15.67 9.29
CA ASP A 292 -2.10 -17.02 8.96
C ASP A 292 -0.68 -16.95 8.35
N ASN A 293 -0.41 -17.68 7.29
CA ASN A 293 0.86 -17.77 6.59
C ASN A 293 0.72 -17.24 5.15
N MET A 294 1.55 -16.26 4.78
CA MET A 294 1.56 -15.67 3.44
C MET A 294 1.97 -16.65 2.33
N SER A 295 2.50 -17.83 2.64
CA SER A 295 2.79 -18.86 1.63
C SER A 295 1.56 -19.19 0.78
N ILE A 296 0.33 -19.13 1.35
CA ILE A 296 -0.92 -19.30 0.58
C ILE A 296 -1.03 -18.25 -0.54
N GLY A 297 -0.67 -17.01 -0.25
CA GLY A 297 -0.64 -15.92 -1.24
C GLY A 297 0.39 -16.16 -2.34
N VAL A 298 1.59 -16.62 -1.98
CA VAL A 298 2.63 -16.97 -2.96
C VAL A 298 2.19 -18.15 -3.82
N GLU A 299 1.63 -19.21 -3.23
CA GLU A 299 1.10 -20.36 -3.97
C GLU A 299 0.00 -19.97 -4.96
N LEU A 300 -0.91 -19.07 -4.54
CA LEU A 300 -1.94 -18.53 -5.43
C LEU A 300 -1.32 -17.83 -6.65
N LEU A 301 -0.30 -17.00 -6.44
CA LEU A 301 0.36 -16.25 -7.52
C LEU A 301 1.23 -17.14 -8.41
N LEU A 302 1.68 -18.28 -7.90
CA LEU A 302 2.43 -19.30 -8.65
C LEU A 302 1.52 -20.31 -9.35
N ALA A 303 0.22 -20.39 -9.01
CA ALA A 303 -0.71 -21.34 -9.61
C ALA A 303 -0.79 -21.11 -11.13
N ASP A 304 -0.69 -22.19 -11.90
CA ASP A 304 -0.72 -22.23 -13.35
C ASP A 304 -2.08 -22.65 -13.90
N ASP A 305 -2.97 -23.19 -13.07
CA ASP A 305 -4.34 -23.54 -13.42
C ASP A 305 -5.40 -22.81 -12.58
N MET A 306 -6.59 -22.63 -13.17
CA MET A 306 -7.69 -21.89 -12.55
C MET A 306 -8.36 -22.65 -11.41
N LEU A 307 -8.31 -23.99 -11.40
CA LEU A 307 -8.96 -24.78 -10.33
C LEU A 307 -8.23 -24.54 -9.01
N LYS A 308 -6.91 -24.73 -9.02
CA LYS A 308 -6.06 -24.48 -7.83
C LYS A 308 -6.11 -23.00 -7.41
N ALA A 309 -6.09 -22.08 -8.38
CA ALA A 309 -6.18 -20.65 -8.10
C ALA A 309 -7.50 -20.28 -7.40
N ARG A 310 -8.64 -20.87 -7.80
CA ARG A 310 -9.94 -20.60 -7.15
C ARG A 310 -10.01 -21.15 -5.72
N GLU A 311 -9.45 -22.33 -5.46
CA GLU A 311 -9.37 -22.88 -4.09
C GLU A 311 -8.63 -21.90 -3.17
N LEU A 312 -7.41 -21.50 -3.55
CA LEU A 312 -6.58 -20.59 -2.76
C LEU A 312 -7.19 -19.17 -2.64
N ALA A 313 -7.87 -18.69 -3.69
CA ALA A 313 -8.56 -17.40 -3.65
C ALA A 313 -9.75 -17.40 -2.68
N LEU A 314 -10.48 -18.51 -2.55
CA LEU A 314 -11.54 -18.65 -1.56
C LEU A 314 -10.99 -18.64 -0.13
N ASP A 315 -9.87 -19.33 0.12
CA ASP A 315 -9.21 -19.32 1.43
C ASP A 315 -8.77 -17.89 1.81
N LEU A 316 -8.15 -17.15 0.87
CA LEU A 316 -7.74 -15.77 1.08
C LEU A 316 -8.93 -14.81 1.27
N ASP A 317 -10.03 -15.01 0.57
CA ASP A 317 -11.25 -14.22 0.77
C ASP A 317 -11.86 -14.48 2.14
N GLN A 318 -11.87 -15.74 2.60
CA GLN A 318 -12.31 -16.09 3.95
C GLN A 318 -11.43 -15.46 5.03
N LEU A 319 -10.11 -15.52 4.89
CA LEU A 319 -9.18 -14.83 5.79
C LEU A 319 -9.41 -13.32 5.82
N ASN A 320 -9.63 -12.71 4.65
CA ASN A 320 -9.92 -11.29 4.56
C ASN A 320 -11.26 -10.93 5.20
N GLN A 321 -12.28 -11.79 5.10
CA GLN A 321 -13.56 -11.60 5.78
C GLN A 321 -13.38 -11.66 7.30
N THR A 322 -12.70 -12.69 7.81
CA THR A 322 -12.35 -12.81 9.24
C THR A 322 -11.57 -11.58 9.73
N ARG A 323 -10.59 -11.12 8.96
CA ARG A 323 -9.85 -9.89 9.30
C ARG A 323 -10.76 -8.67 9.41
N LYS A 324 -11.74 -8.51 8.49
CA LYS A 324 -12.72 -7.41 8.54
C LYS A 324 -13.61 -7.48 9.77
N GLU A 325 -14.02 -8.66 10.18
CA GLU A 325 -14.84 -8.86 11.39
C GLU A 325 -14.06 -8.48 12.65
N ILE A 326 -12.79 -8.93 12.75
CA ILE A 326 -11.90 -8.53 13.84
C ILE A 326 -11.68 -7.01 13.84
N GLU A 327 -11.40 -6.41 12.67
CA GLU A 327 -11.23 -4.96 12.51
C GLU A 327 -12.47 -4.20 12.98
N ALA A 328 -13.66 -4.66 12.60
CA ALA A 328 -14.92 -4.01 12.98
C ALA A 328 -15.17 -4.04 14.50
N GLY A 329 -14.94 -5.16 15.14
CA GLY A 329 -15.03 -5.30 16.60
C GLY A 329 -14.03 -4.39 17.33
N MET A 330 -12.75 -4.49 16.97
CA MET A 330 -11.70 -3.65 17.56
C MET A 330 -11.96 -2.15 17.34
N LYS A 331 -12.49 -1.77 16.17
CA LYS A 331 -12.83 -0.36 15.88
C LYS A 331 -13.93 0.14 16.78
N LEU A 332 -14.98 -0.65 17.05
CA LEU A 332 -16.06 -0.24 17.98
C LEU A 332 -15.52 0.02 19.39
N GLU A 333 -14.72 -0.92 19.92
CA GLU A 333 -14.07 -0.76 21.22
C GLU A 333 -13.14 0.47 21.25
N ALA A 334 -12.38 0.68 20.17
CA ALA A 334 -11.50 1.84 20.03
C ALA A 334 -12.28 3.17 20.08
N LEU A 335 -13.46 3.23 19.48
CA LEU A 335 -14.32 4.41 19.51
C LEU A 335 -14.86 4.68 20.93
N GLU A 336 -15.20 3.65 21.69
CA GLU A 336 -15.61 3.78 23.10
C GLU A 336 -14.45 4.32 23.95
N ILE A 337 -13.23 3.80 23.74
CA ILE A 337 -12.03 4.32 24.41
C ILE A 337 -11.84 5.81 24.09
N CYS A 338 -11.93 6.21 22.82
CA CYS A 338 -11.82 7.62 22.43
C CYS A 338 -12.88 8.51 23.09
N GLN A 339 -14.12 8.04 23.23
CA GLN A 339 -15.16 8.77 23.97
C GLN A 339 -14.80 8.95 25.46
N ASN A 340 -14.30 7.90 26.09
CA ASN A 340 -13.87 7.95 27.50
C ASN A 340 -12.66 8.89 27.68
N LEU A 341 -11.70 8.86 26.76
CA LEU A 341 -10.55 9.78 26.76
C LEU A 341 -11.00 11.22 26.62
N THR A 342 -11.96 11.50 25.74
CA THR A 342 -12.54 12.85 25.57
C THR A 342 -13.22 13.33 26.86
N ALA A 343 -13.93 12.45 27.56
CA ALA A 343 -14.53 12.78 28.85
C ALA A 343 -13.49 13.03 29.95
N LEU A 344 -12.41 12.26 29.98
CA LEU A 344 -11.32 12.37 30.95
C LEU A 344 -10.49 13.65 30.77
N PHE A 345 -10.11 13.96 29.55
CA PHE A 345 -9.26 15.11 29.21
C PHE A 345 -10.06 16.40 28.92
N LYS A 346 -11.40 16.37 28.95
CA LYS A 346 -12.35 17.42 28.53
C LYS A 346 -12.32 17.75 27.03
N GLU A 347 -11.27 17.31 26.34
CA GLU A 347 -11.08 17.43 24.89
C GLU A 347 -10.47 16.15 24.36
N LEU A 348 -10.56 15.94 23.05
CA LEU A 348 -9.88 14.79 22.41
C LEU A 348 -8.36 15.00 22.52
N PRO A 349 -7.57 14.02 23.03
CA PRO A 349 -6.13 14.13 23.11
C PRO A 349 -5.48 14.41 21.76
N SER A 350 -4.39 15.18 21.73
CA SER A 350 -3.59 15.43 20.52
C SER A 350 -2.92 14.16 19.99
N GLY A 351 -2.45 13.29 20.90
CA GLY A 351 -1.98 11.94 20.61
C GLY A 351 -2.86 10.90 21.29
N ILE A 352 -3.38 9.94 20.53
CA ILE A 352 -4.31 8.91 21.03
C ILE A 352 -3.57 7.60 21.24
N THR A 353 -3.70 7.03 22.44
CA THR A 353 -3.27 5.66 22.74
C THR A 353 -4.48 4.79 23.06
N LEU A 354 -4.50 3.60 22.51
CA LEU A 354 -5.58 2.64 22.65
C LEU A 354 -5.01 1.31 23.13
N TYR A 355 -5.67 0.66 24.07
CA TYR A 355 -5.26 -0.64 24.57
C TYR A 355 -6.45 -1.52 24.91
N GLN A 356 -6.40 -2.75 24.43
CA GLN A 356 -7.22 -3.85 24.93
C GLN A 356 -6.37 -5.13 24.96
N PRO A 357 -6.43 -5.94 26.02
CA PRO A 357 -5.59 -7.14 26.14
C PRO A 357 -5.88 -8.20 25.08
N ASN A 358 -7.12 -8.25 24.58
CA ASN A 358 -7.58 -9.26 23.64
C ASN A 358 -7.49 -8.84 22.16
N TRP A 359 -6.95 -7.67 21.87
CA TRP A 359 -6.82 -7.22 20.47
C TRP A 359 -5.83 -8.06 19.69
N HIS A 360 -6.16 -8.30 18.44
CA HIS A 360 -5.32 -9.08 17.54
C HIS A 360 -4.16 -8.24 17.01
N GLN A 361 -2.92 -8.67 17.28
CA GLN A 361 -1.70 -7.92 16.91
C GLN A 361 -1.61 -7.61 15.41
N GLY A 362 -1.99 -8.56 14.52
CA GLY A 362 -1.96 -8.38 13.06
C GLY A 362 -2.94 -7.31 12.54
N VAL A 363 -3.91 -6.85 13.37
CA VAL A 363 -4.94 -5.87 12.99
C VAL A 363 -4.71 -4.50 13.64
N LEU A 364 -3.84 -4.38 14.63
CA LEU A 364 -3.56 -3.13 15.36
C LEU A 364 -3.29 -1.95 14.42
N GLY A 365 -2.41 -2.14 13.42
CA GLY A 365 -2.05 -1.08 12.48
C GLY A 365 -3.23 -0.60 11.62
N ILE A 366 -4.20 -1.47 11.34
CA ILE A 366 -5.41 -1.10 10.61
C ILE A 366 -6.32 -0.26 11.52
N VAL A 367 -6.52 -0.70 12.76
CA VAL A 367 -7.33 0.04 13.74
C VAL A 367 -6.74 1.42 14.01
N SER A 368 -5.41 1.51 14.21
CA SER A 368 -4.72 2.81 14.36
C SER A 368 -4.98 3.72 13.16
N SER A 369 -4.93 3.17 11.93
CA SER A 369 -5.23 3.95 10.72
C SER A 369 -6.68 4.44 10.70
N ARG A 370 -7.67 3.58 11.04
CA ARG A 370 -9.09 3.97 11.06
C ARG A 370 -9.40 5.07 12.08
N ILE A 371 -8.82 4.97 13.27
CA ILE A 371 -9.01 6.00 14.30
C ILE A 371 -8.29 7.29 13.91
N LYS A 372 -7.07 7.19 13.36
CA LYS A 372 -6.35 8.34 12.79
C LYS A 372 -7.16 9.06 11.70
N GLU A 373 -7.75 8.31 10.76
CA GLU A 373 -8.58 8.88 9.68
C GLU A 373 -9.84 9.56 10.21
N GLN A 374 -10.46 8.99 11.25
CA GLN A 374 -11.69 9.52 11.83
C GLN A 374 -11.47 10.79 12.65
N TYR A 375 -10.39 10.84 13.43
CA TYR A 375 -10.13 11.94 14.36
C TYR A 375 -9.01 12.89 13.92
N HIS A 376 -8.29 12.55 12.86
CA HIS A 376 -7.11 13.26 12.40
C HIS A 376 -6.11 13.53 13.53
N ARG A 377 -5.69 12.46 14.20
CA ARG A 377 -4.73 12.45 15.31
C ARG A 377 -3.72 11.33 15.10
N PRO A 378 -2.46 11.50 15.55
CA PRO A 378 -1.55 10.38 15.70
C PRO A 378 -2.14 9.35 16.67
N VAL A 379 -2.08 8.07 16.31
CA VAL A 379 -2.69 6.96 17.07
C VAL A 379 -1.70 5.84 17.26
N ILE A 380 -1.63 5.30 18.48
CA ILE A 380 -0.94 4.05 18.79
C ILE A 380 -1.94 3.09 19.42
N ALA A 381 -2.16 1.94 18.79
CA ALA A 381 -2.98 0.86 19.34
C ALA A 381 -2.08 -0.26 19.86
N PHE A 382 -2.40 -0.77 21.06
CA PHE A 382 -1.64 -1.80 21.76
C PHE A 382 -2.47 -3.07 21.97
N ALA A 383 -1.79 -4.21 21.92
CA ALA A 383 -2.28 -5.51 22.38
C ALA A 383 -1.24 -6.19 23.24
N LYS A 384 -1.68 -7.16 24.02
CA LYS A 384 -0.80 -7.95 24.88
C LYS A 384 0.11 -8.87 24.05
N ASP A 385 1.40 -8.92 24.41
CA ASP A 385 2.42 -9.77 23.78
C ASP A 385 3.19 -10.54 24.87
N GLY A 386 2.55 -11.57 25.40
CA GLY A 386 3.08 -12.32 26.56
C GLY A 386 2.81 -11.66 27.91
N GLU A 387 3.53 -12.09 28.96
CA GLU A 387 3.35 -11.55 30.30
C GLU A 387 4.00 -10.17 30.46
N GLY A 388 3.17 -9.16 30.78
CA GLY A 388 3.61 -7.81 31.13
C GLY A 388 4.22 -7.00 29.96
N ILE A 389 4.05 -7.44 28.71
CA ILE A 389 4.55 -6.71 27.54
C ILE A 389 3.36 -6.37 26.62
N LEU A 390 3.36 -5.13 26.14
CA LEU A 390 2.44 -4.63 25.13
C LEU A 390 3.18 -4.40 23.82
N LYS A 391 2.59 -4.82 22.71
CA LYS A 391 3.05 -4.54 21.35
C LYS A 391 2.15 -3.48 20.76
N GLY A 392 2.75 -2.38 20.30
CA GLY A 392 2.06 -1.23 19.75
C GLY A 392 2.28 -1.05 18.26
N SER A 393 1.25 -0.59 17.57
CA SER A 393 1.32 -0.17 16.18
C SER A 393 0.85 1.28 16.05
N ALA A 394 1.75 2.15 15.60
CA ALA A 394 1.56 3.58 15.51
C ALA A 394 1.25 4.02 14.08
N ARG A 395 0.39 5.04 13.95
CA ARG A 395 0.12 5.75 12.70
C ARG A 395 0.11 7.24 12.95
N SER A 396 0.80 7.99 12.09
CA SER A 396 0.92 9.44 12.20
C SER A 396 0.04 10.19 11.20
N ILE A 397 -0.05 11.49 11.41
CA ILE A 397 -0.61 12.47 10.48
C ILE A 397 0.52 13.31 9.87
N GLU A 398 0.21 14.05 8.83
CA GLU A 398 1.14 15.00 8.22
C GLU A 398 1.61 16.03 9.27
N GLY A 399 2.89 16.39 9.23
CA GLY A 399 3.51 17.30 10.18
C GLY A 399 4.14 16.62 11.41
N LEU A 400 3.92 15.32 11.65
CA LEU A 400 4.52 14.60 12.77
C LEU A 400 5.30 13.36 12.33
N HIS A 401 6.60 13.32 12.60
CA HIS A 401 7.44 12.15 12.36
C HIS A 401 7.36 11.17 13.53
N MET A 402 6.63 10.07 13.37
CA MET A 402 6.31 9.14 14.47
C MET A 402 7.56 8.53 15.13
N ARG A 403 8.56 8.13 14.34
CA ARG A 403 9.79 7.57 14.89
C ARG A 403 10.51 8.58 15.80
N ASP A 404 10.57 9.85 15.41
CA ASP A 404 11.24 10.89 16.17
C ASP A 404 10.52 11.16 17.50
N VAL A 405 9.18 11.09 17.49
CA VAL A 405 8.38 11.16 18.74
C VAL A 405 8.76 10.02 19.67
N LEU A 406 8.83 8.78 19.18
CA LEU A 406 9.20 7.63 19.99
C LEU A 406 10.65 7.72 20.48
N GLU A 407 11.57 8.20 19.67
CA GLU A 407 12.96 8.45 20.03
C GLU A 407 13.09 9.50 21.13
N ARG A 408 12.34 10.61 21.02
CA ARG A 408 12.29 11.63 22.08
C ARG A 408 11.78 11.05 23.40
N ILE A 409 10.68 10.30 23.36
CA ILE A 409 10.13 9.67 24.57
C ILE A 409 11.15 8.70 25.17
N HIS A 410 11.77 7.86 24.34
CA HIS A 410 12.78 6.89 24.79
C HIS A 410 14.00 7.57 25.43
N SER A 411 14.47 8.67 24.86
CA SER A 411 15.63 9.42 25.39
C SER A 411 15.31 10.14 26.71
N GLN A 412 14.09 10.65 26.86
CA GLN A 412 13.66 11.35 28.07
C GLN A 412 13.21 10.41 29.20
N HIS A 413 12.70 9.23 28.86
CA HIS A 413 12.18 8.22 29.78
C HIS A 413 12.84 6.86 29.47
N PRO A 414 14.14 6.68 29.81
CA PRO A 414 14.85 5.42 29.62
C PRO A 414 14.11 4.26 30.31
N ASN A 415 14.04 3.09 29.68
CA ASN A 415 13.37 1.87 30.13
C ASN A 415 11.83 1.85 29.99
N MET A 416 11.17 2.92 29.57
CA MET A 416 9.74 2.91 29.30
C MET A 416 9.42 2.14 28.02
N ILE A 417 10.07 2.49 26.90
CA ILE A 417 9.96 1.78 25.63
C ILE A 417 11.08 0.74 25.56
N LEU A 418 10.70 -0.53 25.41
CA LEU A 418 11.67 -1.64 25.32
C LEU A 418 12.34 -1.71 23.95
N LYS A 419 11.56 -1.51 22.91
CA LYS A 419 11.99 -1.54 21.50
C LYS A 419 11.05 -0.69 20.68
N PHE A 420 11.57 0.03 19.69
CA PHE A 420 10.77 0.73 18.70
C PHE A 420 11.49 0.78 17.34
N GLY A 421 10.73 1.03 16.29
CA GLY A 421 11.25 1.20 14.94
C GLY A 421 10.14 1.64 13.99
N GLY A 422 10.52 2.11 12.83
CA GLY A 422 9.57 2.58 11.82
C GLY A 422 10.02 3.85 11.12
N HIS A 423 9.06 4.57 10.55
CA HIS A 423 9.24 5.74 9.72
C HIS A 423 8.34 6.90 10.17
N ALA A 424 8.28 7.96 9.35
CA ALA A 424 7.48 9.14 9.65
C ALA A 424 6.01 8.82 9.92
N MET A 425 5.36 8.02 9.06
CA MET A 425 3.91 7.80 9.09
C MET A 425 3.47 6.54 9.84
N ALA A 426 4.37 5.61 10.08
CA ALA A 426 4.08 4.34 10.75
C ALA A 426 5.28 3.84 11.55
N ALA A 427 5.00 3.33 12.75
CA ALA A 427 6.03 2.75 13.61
C ALA A 427 5.45 1.59 14.43
N GLY A 428 6.34 0.72 14.90
CA GLY A 428 6.05 -0.31 15.88
C GLY A 428 6.84 -0.07 17.16
N LEU A 429 6.31 -0.47 18.31
CA LEU A 429 7.02 -0.41 19.58
C LEU A 429 6.58 -1.54 20.50
N SER A 430 7.43 -1.80 21.52
CA SER A 430 7.09 -2.65 22.66
C SER A 430 7.25 -1.87 23.96
N LEU A 431 6.30 -2.02 24.84
CA LEU A 431 6.16 -1.30 26.10
C LEU A 431 5.90 -2.29 27.23
N ARG A 432 6.37 -2.00 28.45
CA ARG A 432 5.91 -2.73 29.63
C ARG A 432 4.48 -2.31 29.98
N GLU A 433 3.61 -3.27 30.28
CA GLU A 433 2.20 -3.01 30.60
C GLU A 433 2.04 -2.03 31.78
N GLU A 434 2.92 -2.12 32.79
CA GLU A 434 2.96 -1.23 33.95
C GLU A 434 3.22 0.25 33.60
N HIS A 435 3.80 0.54 32.44
CA HIS A 435 4.11 1.89 31.97
C HIS A 435 3.05 2.46 31.01
N PHE A 436 1.96 1.75 30.76
CA PHE A 436 0.99 2.17 29.75
C PHE A 436 0.34 3.53 30.05
N ASP A 437 -0.10 3.73 31.29
CA ASP A 437 -0.77 4.98 31.70
C ASP A 437 0.19 6.18 31.64
N ASP A 438 1.42 6.02 32.10
CA ASP A 438 2.45 7.05 32.01
C ASP A 438 2.78 7.35 30.55
N PHE A 439 2.95 6.31 29.73
CA PHE A 439 3.21 6.47 28.31
C PHE A 439 2.07 7.22 27.58
N GLN A 440 0.83 6.95 27.92
CA GLN A 440 -0.34 7.65 27.36
C GLN A 440 -0.27 9.16 27.61
N HIS A 441 0.05 9.56 28.82
CA HIS A 441 0.20 10.98 29.16
C HIS A 441 1.38 11.63 28.45
N ILE A 442 2.53 10.97 28.46
CA ILE A 442 3.76 11.48 27.83
C ILE A 442 3.60 11.57 26.31
N PHE A 443 3.01 10.55 25.67
CA PHE A 443 2.75 10.57 24.22
C PHE A 443 1.82 11.72 23.84
N ASN A 444 0.70 11.89 24.56
CA ASN A 444 -0.21 13.01 24.30
C ASN A 444 0.49 14.36 24.46
N GLN A 445 1.27 14.55 25.52
CA GLN A 445 2.00 15.80 25.76
C GLN A 445 3.05 16.06 24.67
N THR A 446 3.83 15.04 24.31
CA THR A 446 4.86 15.15 23.26
C THR A 446 4.25 15.53 21.90
N VAL A 447 3.10 14.94 21.55
CA VAL A 447 2.37 15.30 20.34
C VAL A 447 1.83 16.73 20.40
N ALA A 448 1.26 17.14 21.54
CA ALA A 448 0.76 18.50 21.76
C ALA A 448 1.85 19.56 21.69
N ASP A 449 3.08 19.23 22.12
CA ASP A 449 4.22 20.13 22.02
C ASP A 449 4.72 20.34 20.57
N TRP A 450 4.43 19.38 19.68
CA TRP A 450 4.96 19.38 18.32
C TRP A 450 3.93 19.76 17.23
N LEU A 451 2.65 19.61 17.53
CA LEU A 451 1.56 19.92 16.60
C LEU A 451 0.68 21.04 17.16
N ASP A 452 0.39 22.02 16.32
CA ASP A 452 -0.59 23.06 16.58
C ASP A 452 -2.00 22.65 16.10
N GLU A 453 -2.99 23.51 16.35
CA GLU A 453 -4.38 23.28 15.96
C GLU A 453 -4.57 23.13 14.45
N GLU A 454 -3.73 23.80 13.65
CA GLU A 454 -3.81 23.72 12.20
C GLU A 454 -3.42 22.33 11.69
N HIS A 455 -2.36 21.73 12.23
CA HIS A 455 -1.96 20.35 11.92
C HIS A 455 -3.02 19.33 12.35
N LEU A 456 -3.75 19.61 13.42
CA LEU A 456 -4.79 18.73 13.95
C LEU A 456 -6.13 18.87 13.21
N GLN A 457 -6.22 19.76 12.23
CA GLN A 457 -7.41 19.91 11.40
C GLN A 457 -7.28 19.11 10.11
N GLY A 458 -8.20 18.14 9.91
CA GLY A 458 -8.22 17.34 8.69
C GLY A 458 -8.49 18.17 7.44
N VAL A 459 -7.72 17.95 6.40
CA VAL A 459 -7.86 18.62 5.10
C VAL A 459 -8.26 17.60 4.03
N ILE A 460 -9.20 17.99 3.16
CA ILE A 460 -9.52 17.26 1.93
C ILE A 460 -9.04 18.11 0.77
N TRP A 461 -8.06 17.58 0.05
CA TRP A 461 -7.51 18.22 -1.13
C TRP A 461 -8.34 17.91 -2.36
N THR A 462 -8.80 18.97 -3.05
CA THR A 462 -9.61 18.86 -4.27
C THR A 462 -8.90 19.48 -5.47
N ASP A 463 -9.33 19.07 -6.65
CA ASP A 463 -8.86 19.59 -7.93
C ASP A 463 -9.75 20.73 -8.47
N GLY A 464 -10.54 21.37 -7.57
CA GLY A 464 -11.48 22.44 -7.90
C GLY A 464 -12.82 21.90 -8.44
N GLU A 465 -13.63 22.81 -8.97
CA GLU A 465 -14.95 22.49 -9.50
C GLU A 465 -14.90 21.89 -10.91
N LEU A 466 -15.89 21.07 -11.25
CA LEU A 466 -16.23 20.69 -12.61
C LEU A 466 -17.25 21.68 -13.19
N ASN A 467 -17.13 21.97 -14.48
CA ASN A 467 -18.14 22.72 -15.19
C ASN A 467 -19.40 21.86 -15.40
N SER A 468 -20.57 22.47 -15.56
CA SER A 468 -21.83 21.73 -15.75
C SER A 468 -21.84 20.76 -16.93
N ASN A 469 -21.08 21.04 -17.97
CA ASN A 469 -20.91 20.16 -19.14
C ASN A 469 -19.92 19.02 -18.93
N GLU A 470 -19.16 19.01 -17.82
CA GLU A 470 -18.22 17.94 -17.46
C GLU A 470 -18.86 16.81 -16.62
N PHE A 471 -20.10 16.99 -16.15
CA PHE A 471 -20.84 15.96 -15.41
C PHE A 471 -21.46 14.93 -16.38
N ASN A 472 -20.63 14.16 -17.05
CA ASN A 472 -21.05 13.16 -18.02
C ASN A 472 -20.17 11.91 -17.98
N LEU A 473 -20.63 10.84 -18.66
CA LEU A 473 -19.96 9.56 -18.68
C LEU A 473 -18.59 9.63 -19.36
N GLU A 474 -18.46 10.42 -20.43
CA GLU A 474 -17.21 10.58 -21.17
C GLU A 474 -16.10 11.16 -20.29
N THR A 475 -16.42 12.18 -19.49
CA THR A 475 -15.48 12.78 -18.52
C THR A 475 -15.09 11.78 -17.42
N ALA A 476 -16.04 11.00 -16.91
CA ALA A 476 -15.73 9.99 -15.89
C ALA A 476 -14.80 8.89 -16.44
N GLU A 477 -15.04 8.43 -17.66
CA GLU A 477 -14.18 7.46 -18.36
C GLU A 477 -12.80 8.04 -18.69
N LEU A 478 -12.76 9.29 -19.12
CA LEU A 478 -11.51 10.00 -19.36
C LEU A 478 -10.64 10.04 -18.12
N ILE A 479 -11.19 10.44 -16.96
CA ILE A 479 -10.49 10.47 -15.68
C ILE A 479 -10.01 9.06 -15.29
N LYS A 480 -10.88 8.04 -15.43
CA LYS A 480 -10.54 6.64 -15.13
C LYS A 480 -9.37 6.14 -15.99
N SER A 481 -9.33 6.52 -17.26
CA SER A 481 -8.28 6.10 -18.20
C SER A 481 -6.97 6.90 -18.07
N ALA A 482 -7.02 8.07 -17.46
CA ALA A 482 -5.89 8.99 -17.30
C ALA A 482 -4.88 8.53 -16.23
N GLY A 483 -5.25 7.59 -15.34
CA GLY A 483 -4.35 6.98 -14.36
C GLY A 483 -3.23 6.12 -14.97
N PRO A 484 -2.53 5.35 -14.15
CA PRO A 484 -2.93 4.90 -12.82
C PRO A 484 -2.82 5.98 -11.74
N TRP A 485 -3.83 6.03 -10.86
CA TRP A 485 -3.86 6.91 -9.70
C TRP A 485 -3.44 6.14 -8.44
N GLY A 486 -2.80 6.81 -7.48
CA GLY A 486 -2.36 6.21 -6.24
C GLY A 486 -1.56 7.17 -5.36
N GLN A 487 -0.66 6.64 -4.55
CA GLN A 487 0.16 7.44 -3.62
C GLN A 487 1.03 8.45 -4.38
N ALA A 488 1.10 9.69 -3.90
CA ALA A 488 1.76 10.84 -4.53
C ALA A 488 1.24 11.23 -5.94
N PHE A 489 0.30 10.47 -6.48
CA PHE A 489 -0.40 10.77 -7.74
C PHE A 489 -1.90 10.48 -7.55
N PRO A 490 -2.58 11.20 -6.63
CA PRO A 490 -3.90 10.85 -6.14
C PRO A 490 -4.98 10.92 -7.21
N GLU A 491 -5.98 10.04 -7.06
CA GLU A 491 -7.19 10.09 -7.89
C GLU A 491 -7.87 11.46 -7.79
N PRO A 492 -8.38 12.02 -8.89
CA PRO A 492 -9.05 13.30 -8.87
C PRO A 492 -10.24 13.34 -7.92
N CYS A 493 -10.23 14.36 -7.07
CA CYS A 493 -11.31 14.70 -6.16
C CYS A 493 -11.73 16.14 -6.43
N PHE A 494 -13.00 16.36 -6.67
CA PHE A 494 -13.55 17.68 -7.00
C PHE A 494 -14.34 18.23 -5.82
N ASP A 495 -14.56 19.53 -5.81
CA ASP A 495 -15.52 20.16 -4.89
C ASP A 495 -16.56 20.96 -5.67
N GLY A 496 -17.73 21.13 -5.07
CA GLY A 496 -18.81 21.92 -5.66
C GLY A 496 -20.02 22.02 -4.75
N GLU A 497 -20.86 23.01 -4.98
CA GLU A 497 -22.12 23.21 -4.26
C GLU A 497 -23.28 22.55 -5.00
N PHE A 498 -24.10 21.84 -4.25
CA PHE A 498 -25.23 21.09 -4.77
C PHE A 498 -26.50 21.37 -3.97
N LYS A 499 -27.63 21.40 -4.66
CA LYS A 499 -28.94 21.29 -4.07
C LYS A 499 -29.31 19.81 -3.90
N ILE A 500 -29.69 19.41 -2.70
CA ILE A 500 -30.12 18.04 -2.39
C ILE A 500 -31.63 17.95 -2.57
N LEU A 501 -32.06 17.16 -3.55
CA LEU A 501 -33.48 16.98 -3.88
C LEU A 501 -34.07 15.79 -3.13
N ASP A 502 -33.30 14.73 -2.97
CA ASP A 502 -33.66 13.53 -2.23
C ASP A 502 -32.45 12.93 -1.53
N GLN A 503 -32.63 12.31 -0.38
CA GLN A 503 -31.61 11.59 0.34
C GLN A 503 -32.21 10.44 1.13
N ARG A 504 -31.53 9.27 1.07
CA ARG A 504 -31.95 8.08 1.80
C ARG A 504 -30.78 7.19 2.19
N ALA A 505 -30.89 6.52 3.31
CA ALA A 505 -29.95 5.48 3.70
C ALA A 505 -30.14 4.23 2.83
N ILE A 506 -29.02 3.59 2.46
CA ILE A 506 -28.97 2.34 1.69
C ILE A 506 -27.94 1.36 2.28
N GLY A 507 -27.95 0.12 1.80
CA GLY A 507 -27.10 -0.97 2.29
C GLY A 507 -27.79 -1.80 3.39
N GLN A 508 -27.25 -2.99 3.65
CA GLN A 508 -27.81 -3.91 4.66
C GLN A 508 -27.90 -3.27 6.06
N ASN A 509 -26.88 -2.48 6.43
CA ASN A 509 -26.80 -1.81 7.73
C ASN A 509 -27.23 -0.34 7.66
N GLN A 510 -27.78 0.11 6.53
CA GLN A 510 -28.18 1.50 6.29
C GLN A 510 -27.06 2.52 6.58
N ASN A 511 -25.81 2.12 6.33
CA ASN A 511 -24.62 2.91 6.61
C ASN A 511 -24.06 3.64 5.38
N HIS A 512 -24.82 3.70 4.29
CA HIS A 512 -24.49 4.47 3.09
C HIS A 512 -25.63 5.44 2.79
N LEU A 513 -25.30 6.59 2.23
CA LEU A 513 -26.26 7.61 1.83
C LEU A 513 -26.33 7.68 0.31
N LYS A 514 -27.52 7.47 -0.24
CA LYS A 514 -27.82 7.78 -1.65
C LYS A 514 -28.58 9.10 -1.72
N MET A 515 -28.16 9.99 -2.61
CA MET A 515 -28.75 11.30 -2.83
C MET A 515 -29.05 11.50 -4.32
N LEU A 516 -30.07 12.30 -4.59
CA LEU A 516 -30.32 12.92 -5.90
C LEU A 516 -30.00 14.40 -5.77
N VAL A 517 -29.09 14.89 -6.59
CA VAL A 517 -28.56 16.25 -6.44
C VAL A 517 -28.57 17.02 -7.75
N GLU A 518 -28.63 18.34 -7.66
CA GLU A 518 -28.51 19.28 -8.77
C GLU A 518 -27.32 20.20 -8.51
N PRO A 519 -26.35 20.34 -9.45
CA PRO A 519 -25.27 21.30 -9.31
C PRO A 519 -25.81 22.74 -9.19
N LYS A 520 -25.27 23.55 -8.30
CA LYS A 520 -25.72 24.96 -8.12
C LYS A 520 -25.59 25.78 -9.40
N GLN A 521 -24.63 25.44 -10.25
CA GLN A 521 -24.43 26.08 -11.56
C GLN A 521 -25.49 25.69 -12.60
N GLY A 522 -26.45 24.82 -12.21
CA GLY A 522 -27.42 24.20 -13.12
C GLY A 522 -26.83 23.01 -13.89
N GLY A 523 -27.69 22.25 -14.53
CA GLY A 523 -27.31 21.06 -15.30
C GLY A 523 -28.24 19.88 -15.05
N SER A 524 -27.77 18.69 -15.42
CA SER A 524 -28.51 17.45 -15.21
C SER A 524 -28.52 17.03 -13.75
N LEU A 525 -29.60 16.36 -13.34
CA LEU A 525 -29.67 15.71 -12.03
C LEU A 525 -28.67 14.56 -11.98
N LEU A 526 -27.99 14.41 -10.84
CA LEU A 526 -26.93 13.44 -10.62
C LEU A 526 -27.27 12.53 -9.44
N ASP A 527 -27.01 11.24 -9.61
CA ASP A 527 -26.89 10.32 -8.48
C ASP A 527 -25.61 10.58 -7.72
N ALA A 528 -25.70 10.70 -6.40
CA ALA A 528 -24.56 10.83 -5.49
C ALA A 528 -24.64 9.77 -4.39
N VAL A 529 -23.52 9.14 -4.07
CA VAL A 529 -23.42 8.10 -3.04
C VAL A 529 -22.27 8.43 -2.09
N ALA A 530 -22.57 8.44 -0.79
CA ALA A 530 -21.55 8.48 0.27
C ALA A 530 -21.54 7.15 1.03
N PHE A 531 -20.39 6.51 1.08
CA PHE A 531 -20.21 5.22 1.77
C PHE A 531 -19.75 5.41 3.22
N ASN A 532 -20.19 4.49 4.10
CA ASN A 532 -19.80 4.45 5.52
C ASN A 532 -20.02 5.79 6.26
N ILE A 533 -21.19 6.35 6.07
CA ILE A 533 -21.62 7.59 6.72
C ILE A 533 -21.75 7.45 8.24
N ASP A 534 -21.66 8.56 8.93
CA ASP A 534 -22.12 8.63 10.33
C ASP A 534 -23.64 8.64 10.37
N THR A 535 -24.24 7.51 10.73
CA THR A 535 -25.71 7.32 10.76
C THR A 535 -26.40 8.17 11.82
N ARG A 536 -25.66 8.83 12.72
CA ARG A 536 -26.20 9.80 13.69
C ARG A 536 -26.42 11.18 13.05
N LEU A 537 -25.71 11.46 11.96
CA LEU A 537 -25.77 12.73 11.25
C LEU A 537 -26.57 12.64 9.96
N TYR A 538 -26.63 11.45 9.33
CA TYR A 538 -27.25 11.25 8.02
C TYR A 538 -28.19 10.04 7.99
N PRO A 539 -29.29 10.06 7.21
CA PRO A 539 -29.74 11.20 6.39
C PRO A 539 -30.29 12.34 7.26
N ASP A 540 -29.95 13.58 6.90
CA ASP A 540 -30.51 14.78 7.51
C ASP A 540 -31.35 15.55 6.47
N LEU A 541 -32.67 15.41 6.57
CA LEU A 541 -33.60 16.01 5.62
C LEU A 541 -33.72 17.55 5.74
N SER A 542 -33.12 18.14 6.77
CA SER A 542 -33.07 19.60 6.92
C SER A 542 -32.03 20.22 5.98
N ILE A 543 -30.98 19.46 5.61
CA ILE A 543 -29.92 19.92 4.71
C ILE A 543 -30.47 19.93 3.27
N LYS A 544 -30.66 21.11 2.70
CA LYS A 544 -31.15 21.32 1.32
C LYS A 544 -30.05 21.71 0.37
N GLN A 545 -28.94 22.28 0.88
CA GLN A 545 -27.76 22.65 0.11
C GLN A 545 -26.51 22.21 0.87
N ALA A 546 -25.54 21.71 0.11
CA ALA A 546 -24.26 21.30 0.69
C ALA A 546 -23.13 21.48 -0.33
N ARG A 547 -21.92 21.72 0.17
CA ARG A 547 -20.69 21.59 -0.57
C ARG A 547 -20.18 20.16 -0.41
N PHE A 548 -19.93 19.48 -1.52
CA PHE A 548 -19.35 18.14 -1.53
C PHE A 548 -17.88 18.18 -1.92
N ALA A 549 -17.08 17.30 -1.31
CA ALA A 549 -15.87 16.78 -1.94
C ALA A 549 -16.22 15.41 -2.51
N TYR A 550 -15.96 15.21 -3.82
CA TYR A 550 -16.46 14.03 -4.53
C TYR A 550 -15.52 13.60 -5.65
N LYS A 551 -15.60 12.32 -6.02
CA LYS A 551 -15.04 11.76 -7.25
C LYS A 551 -16.13 11.58 -8.28
N LEU A 552 -15.79 11.80 -9.55
CA LEU A 552 -16.68 11.51 -10.66
C LEU A 552 -16.46 10.05 -11.10
N ASP A 553 -17.47 9.23 -11.00
CA ASP A 553 -17.36 7.79 -11.23
C ASP A 553 -18.38 7.27 -12.24
N VAL A 554 -18.13 6.09 -12.76
CA VAL A 554 -19.02 5.35 -13.64
C VAL A 554 -19.76 4.28 -12.85
N ASN A 555 -21.04 4.49 -12.61
CA ASN A 555 -21.90 3.46 -12.06
C ASN A 555 -22.38 2.51 -13.17
N GLU A 556 -22.08 1.22 -13.00
CA GLU A 556 -22.59 0.18 -13.89
C GLU A 556 -23.54 -0.74 -13.12
N PHE A 557 -24.82 -0.68 -13.47
CA PHE A 557 -25.84 -1.50 -12.83
C PHE A 557 -26.78 -2.10 -13.87
N ARG A 558 -26.88 -3.44 -13.92
CA ARG A 558 -27.71 -4.20 -14.86
C ARG A 558 -27.47 -3.84 -16.33
N GLY A 559 -26.23 -3.60 -16.70
CA GLY A 559 -25.82 -3.22 -18.05
C GLY A 559 -26.03 -1.74 -18.42
N ASN A 560 -26.64 -0.94 -17.54
CA ASN A 560 -26.73 0.52 -17.71
C ASN A 560 -25.51 1.19 -17.07
N ARG A 561 -24.90 2.11 -17.82
CA ARG A 561 -23.76 2.89 -17.38
C ARG A 561 -24.14 4.36 -17.26
N ASN A 562 -24.00 4.91 -16.09
CA ASN A 562 -24.31 6.30 -15.77
C ASN A 562 -23.20 6.94 -14.96
N VAL A 563 -23.06 8.25 -15.09
CA VAL A 563 -22.19 9.02 -14.21
C VAL A 563 -22.81 9.12 -12.84
N GLN A 564 -21.98 9.01 -11.80
CA GLN A 564 -22.38 9.26 -10.40
C GLN A 564 -21.27 10.00 -9.65
N LEU A 565 -21.65 10.65 -8.56
CA LEU A 565 -20.72 11.25 -7.61
C LEU A 565 -20.44 10.28 -6.46
N LEU A 566 -19.18 9.92 -6.24
CA LEU A 566 -18.75 9.27 -5.02
C LEU A 566 -18.35 10.34 -4.02
N VAL A 567 -19.24 10.62 -3.05
CA VAL A 567 -19.07 11.72 -2.10
C VAL A 567 -18.19 11.26 -0.94
N GLU A 568 -17.07 11.93 -0.76
CA GLU A 568 -16.11 11.67 0.33
C GLU A 568 -16.38 12.55 1.55
N TYR A 569 -16.99 13.73 1.36
CA TYR A 569 -17.30 14.65 2.44
C TYR A 569 -18.48 15.56 2.07
N ILE A 570 -19.30 15.83 3.07
CA ILE A 570 -20.49 16.70 2.97
C ILE A 570 -20.30 17.84 3.98
N GLU A 571 -20.29 19.07 3.49
CA GLU A 571 -20.33 20.28 4.31
C GLU A 571 -21.69 20.97 4.08
N ALA A 572 -22.55 20.93 5.08
CA ALA A 572 -23.84 21.63 5.00
C ALA A 572 -23.61 23.14 4.80
N ILE A 573 -24.43 23.74 3.96
CA ILE A 573 -24.47 25.21 3.78
C ILE A 573 -25.75 25.68 4.45
N ASP A 574 -25.59 26.53 5.47
CA ASP A 574 -26.73 27.19 6.10
C ASP A 574 -27.35 28.18 5.09
N GLU A 575 -28.70 28.22 5.02
CA GLU A 575 -29.43 29.15 4.14
C GLU A 575 -29.19 30.61 4.52
#